data_b3bd1714a8323cdc50da085d577c1f6d
#
_entry.id   b3bd1714a8323cdc50da085d577c1f6d
#
_cell.length_a   1.000
_cell.length_b   1.000
_cell.length_c   1.000
_cell.angle_alpha   90.00
_cell.angle_beta   90.00
_cell.angle_gamma   90.00
#
_symmetry.space_group_name_H-M   'P 1'
#
loop_
_entity.id
_entity.type
_entity.pdbx_description
1 polymer ?
#
loop_
_entity_poly.entity_id
_entity_poly.type
_entity_poly.pdbx_seq_one_letter_code
_entity_poly.pdbx_strand_id
1 'polypeptide(L)'
;MSGPSEGAADGDVIRRHLVVSGRVQGVFYRETLRRLALEKGVTGWARNTRDGLEAELEGPRPVVEELVKWCRSGPPHAVVIHVAVTEVEPAGATEFRVR
;
A
#
# COMPACT_ATOMS: atom_id res chain seq x y z
N MET A 1 23.52 17.37 -8.14
CA MET A 1 23.07 17.03 -8.23
C MET A 1 22.25 16.72 -8.40
N SER A 2 22.20 16.60 -8.25
CA SER A 2 21.54 16.24 -8.45
C SER A 2 20.71 16.09 -8.31
N GLY A 3 20.93 16.19 -8.34
CA GLY A 3 20.07 16.13 -8.51
C GLY A 3 19.24 15.56 -7.75
N PRO A 4 19.15 15.92 -7.12
CA PRO A 4 18.25 15.54 -6.20
C PRO A 4 17.15 14.79 -6.67
N SER A 5 16.71 15.21 -7.65
CA SER A 5 15.56 14.60 -8.13
C SER A 5 15.84 13.26 -8.63
N GLU A 6 17.04 13.05 -9.01
CA GLU A 6 17.28 11.78 -9.58
C GLU A 6 17.28 10.71 -8.56
N GLY A 7 17.87 10.96 -7.46
CA GLY A 7 17.79 9.96 -6.43
C GLY A 7 16.38 9.78 -6.02
N ALA A 8 15.65 10.84 -6.10
CA ALA A 8 14.28 10.79 -5.71
C ALA A 8 13.45 9.90 -6.58
N ALA A 9 13.85 9.67 -7.75
CA ALA A 9 13.00 8.94 -8.67
C ALA A 9 12.73 7.53 -8.21
N ASP A 10 13.75 6.73 -8.05
CA ASP A 10 13.55 5.30 -7.78
C ASP A 10 14.04 4.88 -6.41
N GLY A 11 15.07 5.54 -5.87
CA GLY A 11 15.64 5.16 -4.61
C GLY A 11 14.95 5.75 -3.38
N ASP A 12 14.05 6.69 -3.61
CA ASP A 12 13.37 7.34 -2.49
C ASP A 12 12.49 6.38 -1.74
N VAL A 13 12.47 6.57 -0.44
CA VAL A 13 11.46 5.94 0.40
C VAL A 13 10.25 6.86 0.41
N ILE A 14 9.11 6.32 0.06
CA ILE A 14 7.86 7.08 0.05
C ILE A 14 6.85 6.37 0.92
N ARG A 15 5.79 7.08 1.29
CA ARG A 15 4.68 6.50 2.03
C ARG A 15 3.38 6.95 1.40
N ARG A 16 2.46 6.02 1.21
CA ARG A 16 1.15 6.29 0.62
C ARG A 16 0.07 5.84 1.58
N HIS A 17 -0.94 6.67 1.74
CA HIS A 17 -2.14 6.34 2.51
C HIS A 17 -3.23 5.95 1.52
N LEU A 18 -3.88 4.82 1.73
CA LEU A 18 -4.90 4.30 0.83
C LEU A 18 -6.21 4.12 1.58
N VAL A 19 -7.30 4.52 0.92
CA VAL A 19 -8.64 4.18 1.37
C VAL A 19 -9.30 3.42 0.23
N VAL A 20 -9.54 2.14 0.47
CA VAL A 20 -10.11 1.23 -0.54
C VAL A 20 -11.57 1.05 -0.24
N SER A 21 -12.42 1.31 -1.23
CA SER A 21 -13.86 1.12 -1.11
C SER A 21 -14.29 -0.07 -1.96
N GLY A 22 -15.22 -0.86 -1.45
CA GLY A 22 -15.75 -1.98 -2.21
C GLY A 22 -15.89 -3.22 -1.36
N ARG A 23 -16.13 -4.34 -2.03
CA ARG A 23 -16.27 -5.63 -1.35
C ARG A 23 -14.90 -6.28 -1.28
N VAL A 24 -14.19 -5.98 -0.22
CA VAL A 24 -12.82 -6.46 -0.03
C VAL A 24 -12.66 -7.27 1.25
N GLN A 25 -13.69 -7.36 2.08
CA GLN A 25 -13.66 -8.18 3.27
C GLN A 25 -14.19 -9.58 2.94
N GLY A 26 -13.63 -10.59 3.60
CA GLY A 26 -14.05 -11.96 3.37
C GLY A 26 -13.47 -12.59 2.11
N VAL A 27 -12.53 -11.90 1.44
CA VAL A 27 -11.90 -12.39 0.21
C VAL A 27 -10.39 -12.37 0.33
N PHE A 28 -9.88 -12.33 1.55
CA PHE A 28 -8.44 -12.36 1.87
C PHE A 28 -7.66 -11.17 1.32
N TYR A 29 -8.31 -10.03 1.12
CA TYR A 29 -7.64 -8.84 0.62
C TYR A 29 -6.53 -8.39 1.57
N ARG A 30 -6.88 -8.20 2.86
CA ARG A 30 -5.95 -7.70 3.86
C ARG A 30 -4.77 -8.66 4.06
N GLU A 31 -5.04 -9.96 4.13
CA GLU A 31 -3.98 -10.97 4.30
C GLU A 31 -3.07 -11.06 3.09
N THR A 32 -3.63 -10.98 1.89
CA THR A 32 -2.84 -11.02 0.67
C THR A 32 -1.96 -9.77 0.57
N LEU A 33 -2.52 -8.62 0.93
CA LEU A 33 -1.75 -7.37 0.93
C LEU A 33 -0.56 -7.49 1.89
N ARG A 34 -0.80 -8.04 3.09
CA ARG A 34 0.27 -8.22 4.05
C ARG A 34 1.37 -9.12 3.50
N ARG A 35 0.99 -10.24 2.89
CA ARG A 35 1.97 -11.17 2.32
C ARG A 35 2.79 -10.52 1.22
N LEU A 36 2.14 -9.78 0.33
CA LEU A 36 2.83 -9.08 -0.74
C LEU A 36 3.76 -8.00 -0.21
N ALA A 37 3.32 -7.28 0.81
CA ALA A 37 4.16 -6.26 1.44
C ALA A 37 5.42 -6.89 2.02
N LEU A 38 5.27 -8.01 2.71
CA LEU A 38 6.43 -8.70 3.29
C LEU A 38 7.39 -9.16 2.19
N GLU A 39 6.85 -9.71 1.10
CA GLU A 39 7.68 -10.18 -0.01
C GLU A 39 8.46 -9.06 -0.67
N LYS A 40 7.87 -7.88 -0.74
CA LYS A 40 8.47 -6.74 -1.43
C LYS A 40 9.24 -5.80 -0.51
N GLY A 41 9.28 -6.11 0.77
CA GLY A 41 9.97 -5.25 1.72
C GLY A 41 9.23 -3.96 2.01
N VAL A 42 7.92 -3.93 1.82
CA VAL A 42 7.09 -2.77 2.11
C VAL A 42 6.61 -2.85 3.55
N THR A 43 6.69 -1.74 4.27
CA THR A 43 6.23 -1.66 5.66
C THR A 43 4.96 -0.82 5.72
N GLY A 44 4.32 -0.80 6.88
CA GLY A 44 3.10 -0.04 7.09
C GLY A 44 2.05 -0.83 7.83
N TRP A 45 0.79 -0.67 7.42
CA TRP A 45 -0.31 -1.36 8.08
C TRP A 45 -1.54 -1.41 7.19
N ALA A 46 -2.47 -2.29 7.55
CA ALA A 46 -3.77 -2.38 6.89
C ALA A 46 -4.82 -2.78 7.91
N ARG A 47 -6.02 -2.25 7.74
CA ARG A 47 -7.16 -2.60 8.57
C ARG A 47 -8.44 -2.57 7.76
N ASN A 48 -9.37 -3.45 8.08
CA ASN A 48 -10.69 -3.39 7.48
C ASN A 48 -11.45 -2.19 8.04
N THR A 49 -12.25 -1.57 7.19
CA THR A 49 -13.14 -0.49 7.59
C THR A 49 -14.56 -0.88 7.23
N ARG A 50 -15.52 -0.04 7.60
CA ARG A 50 -16.91 -0.30 7.29
C ARG A 50 -17.15 -0.52 5.81
N ASP A 51 -16.52 0.31 4.97
CA ASP A 51 -16.79 0.31 3.54
C ASP A 51 -15.67 -0.32 2.71
N GLY A 52 -14.68 -0.90 3.35
CA GLY A 52 -13.58 -1.50 2.61
C GLY A 52 -12.35 -1.73 3.47
N LEU A 53 -11.27 -1.00 3.16
CA LEU A 53 -10.00 -1.20 3.84
C LEU A 53 -9.21 0.10 3.81
N GLU A 54 -8.45 0.34 4.87
CA GLU A 54 -7.53 1.46 4.95
C GLU A 54 -6.13 0.91 5.16
N ALA A 55 -5.14 1.52 4.51
CA ALA A 55 -3.76 1.03 4.61
C ALA A 55 -2.78 2.17 4.43
N GLU A 56 -1.54 1.96 4.95
CA GLU A 56 -0.42 2.80 4.59
C GLU A 56 0.72 1.90 4.17
N LEU A 57 1.42 2.31 3.11
CA LEU A 57 2.50 1.52 2.51
C LEU A 57 3.73 2.40 2.43
N GLU A 58 4.85 1.91 2.95
CA GLU A 58 6.10 2.65 2.97
C GLU A 58 7.22 1.78 2.43
N GLY A 59 8.07 2.36 1.59
CA GLY A 59 9.22 1.66 1.02
C GLY A 59 9.73 2.37 -0.21
N PRO A 60 10.63 1.73 -0.96
CA PRO A 60 11.12 2.32 -2.21
C PRO A 60 9.96 2.59 -3.17
N ARG A 61 10.04 3.72 -3.86
CA ARG A 61 8.96 4.16 -4.75
C ARG A 61 8.46 3.07 -5.70
N PRO A 62 9.32 2.35 -6.44
CA PRO A 62 8.81 1.39 -7.41
C PRO A 62 7.96 0.30 -6.78
N VAL A 63 8.39 -0.22 -5.62
CA VAL A 63 7.64 -1.32 -5.01
C VAL A 63 6.37 -0.83 -4.34
N VAL A 64 6.37 0.37 -3.76
CA VAL A 64 5.16 0.94 -3.19
C VAL A 64 4.14 1.19 -4.30
N GLU A 65 4.58 1.75 -5.42
CA GLU A 65 3.67 2.01 -6.54
C GLU A 65 3.14 0.74 -7.14
N GLU A 66 3.95 -0.30 -7.20
CA GLU A 66 3.50 -1.59 -7.68
C GLU A 66 2.40 -2.15 -6.77
N LEU A 67 2.59 -2.02 -5.47
CA LEU A 67 1.62 -2.53 -4.50
C LEU A 67 0.33 -1.71 -4.51
N VAL A 68 0.44 -0.40 -4.70
CA VAL A 68 -0.73 0.45 -4.87
C VAL A 68 -1.53 0.01 -6.09
N LYS A 69 -0.84 -0.32 -7.17
CA LYS A 69 -1.49 -0.79 -8.38
C LYS A 69 -2.24 -2.10 -8.11
N TRP A 70 -1.62 -3.02 -7.36
CA TRP A 70 -2.28 -4.26 -6.99
C TRP A 70 -3.56 -3.98 -6.18
N CYS A 71 -3.51 -3.00 -5.29
CA CYS A 71 -4.66 -2.68 -4.45
C CYS A 71 -5.87 -2.25 -5.27
N ARG A 72 -5.68 -1.75 -6.47
CA ARG A 72 -6.79 -1.32 -7.31
C ARG A 72 -7.61 -2.48 -7.85
N SER A 73 -7.05 -3.68 -7.87
CA SER A 73 -7.81 -4.86 -8.29
C SER A 73 -8.01 -5.85 -7.15
N GLY A 74 -7.00 -5.98 -6.29
CA GLY A 74 -7.08 -6.93 -5.18
C GLY A 74 -7.01 -8.37 -5.64
N PRO A 75 -7.27 -9.31 -4.73
CA PRO A 75 -7.26 -10.73 -5.05
C PRO A 75 -8.53 -11.11 -5.80
N PRO A 76 -8.59 -12.35 -6.32
CA PRO A 76 -9.82 -12.84 -6.97
C PRO A 76 -11.00 -12.69 -6.01
N HIS A 77 -12.15 -12.40 -6.57
CA HIS A 77 -13.41 -12.21 -5.85
C HIS A 77 -13.53 -10.87 -5.12
N ALA A 78 -12.47 -10.09 -5.05
CA ALA A 78 -12.59 -8.73 -4.53
C ALA A 78 -13.27 -7.85 -5.59
N VAL A 79 -14.08 -6.92 -5.13
CA VAL A 79 -14.69 -5.92 -6.00
C VAL A 79 -14.25 -4.56 -5.49
N VAL A 80 -13.23 -3.99 -6.10
CA VAL A 80 -12.70 -2.69 -5.70
C VAL A 80 -13.41 -1.62 -6.52
N ILE A 81 -14.09 -0.73 -5.83
CA ILE A 81 -14.83 0.34 -6.48
C ILE A 81 -13.96 1.57 -6.67
N HIS A 82 -13.19 1.91 -5.63
CA HIS A 82 -12.36 3.11 -5.67
C HIS A 82 -11.21 2.97 -4.69
N VAL A 83 -10.06 3.53 -5.05
CA VAL A 83 -8.90 3.62 -4.15
C VAL A 83 -8.46 5.07 -4.14
N ALA A 84 -8.61 5.71 -2.98
CA ALA A 84 -8.11 7.07 -2.78
C ALA A 84 -6.68 6.95 -2.26
N VAL A 85 -5.74 7.57 -2.95
CA VAL A 85 -4.32 7.48 -2.62
C VAL A 85 -3.81 8.88 -2.28
N THR A 86 -3.17 9.00 -1.12
CA THR A 86 -2.60 10.26 -0.67
C THR A 86 -1.16 10.03 -0.29
N GLU A 87 -0.28 10.91 -0.72
CA GLU A 87 1.11 10.85 -0.31
C GLU A 87 1.24 11.42 1.10
N VAL A 88 1.93 10.71 1.98
CA VAL A 88 2.17 11.16 3.35
C VAL A 88 3.66 11.02 3.64
N GLU A 89 4.10 11.59 4.76
CA GLU A 89 5.50 11.54 5.14
C GLU A 89 5.90 10.13 5.57
N PRO A 90 7.07 9.66 5.18
CA PRO A 90 7.58 8.39 5.71
C PRO A 90 7.68 8.45 7.23
N ALA A 91 7.29 7.35 7.86
CA ALA A 91 7.25 7.27 9.31
C ALA A 91 8.38 6.42 9.89
N GLY A 92 9.17 5.79 9.04
CA GLY A 92 10.23 4.91 9.50
C GLY A 92 9.72 3.59 10.01
N ALA A 93 8.59 3.13 9.47
CA ALA A 93 8.01 1.86 9.89
C ALA A 93 8.98 0.71 9.61
N THR A 94 9.00 -0.28 10.51
CA THR A 94 9.94 -1.40 10.40
C THR A 94 9.24 -2.72 10.11
N GLU A 95 7.91 -2.73 10.07
CA GLU A 95 7.17 -3.95 9.80
C GLU A 95 5.84 -3.60 9.14
N PHE A 96 5.16 -4.62 8.65
CA PHE A 96 3.80 -4.45 8.13
C PHE A 96 2.84 -5.09 9.11
N ARG A 97 1.88 -4.31 9.61
CA ARG A 97 0.94 -4.76 10.62
C ARG A 97 -0.46 -4.85 10.06
N VAL A 98 -1.17 -5.89 10.45
CA VAL A 98 -2.60 -6.02 10.19
C VAL A 98 -3.31 -5.66 11.48
N ARG A 99 -4.22 -4.71 11.41
CA ARG A 99 -4.95 -4.23 12.58
C ARG A 99 -6.37 -4.78 12.59
#